data_90e05608c33222fae91c5f4241e9062e
#
_entry.id   90e05608c33222fae91c5f4241e9062e
#
_cell.length_a   1.000
_cell.length_b   1.000
_cell.length_c   1.000
_cell.angle_alpha   90.00
_cell.angle_beta   90.00
_cell.angle_gamma   90.00
#
_symmetry.space_group_name_H-M   'P 1'
#
loop_
_entity.id
_entity.type
_entity.pdbx_description
1 polymer ?
#
loop_
_entity_poly.entity_id
_entity_poly.type
_entity_poly.pdbx_seq_one_letter_code
_entity_poly.pdbx_strand_id
1 'polypeptide(L)'
;MIKLYNLLLEQVSQPKAIILSGAPGAGKGYVLKGLDLSNIKVLNVDNRYVDNLKQANVSLDLKNSSPEDRSKQAIAMSQANKDFDKDVEDTIKAKESFILDGTAASYKKTVELKNELEEAGYEVFMLYVYTDLERSLKQNQDRFEKSGGKDRSLMPAIVLSTWNKVTQNHKPYKDLFKDNFVSVANTLKDEKINDL
;
A
#
# COMPACT_ATOMS: atom_id res chain seq x y z
N MET A 1 13.60 5.45 12.45
CA MET A 1 12.30 4.97 12.98
C MET A 1 11.67 5.93 14.00
N ILE A 2 12.40 6.41 14.99
CA ILE A 2 11.92 7.34 16.04
C ILE A 2 11.32 8.65 15.46
N LYS A 3 11.87 9.14 14.34
CA LYS A 3 11.43 10.42 13.72
C LYS A 3 9.99 10.39 13.18
N LEU A 4 9.55 9.29 12.55
CA LEU A 4 8.18 9.18 12.01
C LEU A 4 7.15 9.06 13.13
N TYR A 5 7.47 8.29 14.17
CA TYR A 5 6.59 8.12 15.34
C TYR A 5 6.39 9.45 16.09
N ASN A 6 7.47 10.19 16.37
CA ASN A 6 7.38 11.49 17.05
C ASN A 6 6.64 12.53 16.22
N LEU A 7 6.84 12.56 14.88
CA LEU A 7 6.12 13.45 13.98
C LEU A 7 4.60 13.20 13.97
N LEU A 8 4.17 11.95 14.22
CA LEU A 8 2.76 11.58 14.25
C LEU A 8 2.09 11.85 15.61
N LEU A 9 2.87 11.87 16.71
CA LEU A 9 2.37 12.10 18.07
C LEU A 9 2.37 13.56 18.49
N GLU A 10 3.11 14.43 17.80
CA GLU A 10 3.00 15.87 18.07
C GLU A 10 1.56 16.32 17.80
N GLN A 11 0.92 16.94 18.77
CA GLN A 11 -0.39 17.62 18.61
C GLN A 11 -0.21 18.82 17.65
N VAL A 12 -0.10 18.49 16.38
CA VAL A 12 0.00 19.51 15.32
C VAL A 12 -1.42 19.82 14.86
N SER A 13 -1.69 21.08 14.66
CA SER A 13 -2.97 21.59 14.14
C SER A 13 -3.31 21.09 12.71
N GLN A 14 -2.39 20.36 12.07
CA GLN A 14 -2.49 19.91 10.68
C GLN A 14 -2.61 18.37 10.61
N PRO A 15 -3.64 17.82 9.94
CA PRO A 15 -3.79 16.38 9.77
C PRO A 15 -2.68 15.80 8.87
N LYS A 16 -2.32 14.53 9.07
CA LYS A 16 -1.23 13.87 8.36
C LYS A 16 -1.75 12.73 7.49
N ALA A 17 -1.25 12.65 6.27
CA ALA A 17 -1.52 11.53 5.37
C ALA A 17 -0.21 10.80 5.04
N ILE A 18 -0.17 9.48 5.21
CA ILE A 18 0.98 8.66 4.85
C ILE A 18 0.63 7.82 3.64
N ILE A 19 1.33 8.01 2.54
CA ILE A 19 1.23 7.16 1.35
C ILE A 19 2.25 6.03 1.47
N LEU A 20 1.79 4.78 1.52
CA LEU A 20 2.67 3.62 1.46
C LEU A 20 3.08 3.33 0.02
N SER A 21 4.36 3.08 -0.18
CA SER A 21 4.90 2.54 -1.41
C SER A 21 5.64 1.24 -1.13
N GLY A 22 5.45 0.25 -1.98
CA GLY A 22 6.14 -1.03 -1.87
C GLY A 22 5.46 -2.12 -2.69
N ALA A 23 6.25 -3.00 -3.29
CA ALA A 23 5.76 -4.10 -4.10
C ALA A 23 4.83 -5.05 -3.32
N PRO A 24 4.01 -5.86 -4.00
CA PRO A 24 3.34 -6.98 -3.34
C PRO A 24 4.37 -7.88 -2.66
N GLY A 25 4.14 -8.26 -1.41
CA GLY A 25 5.12 -9.04 -0.65
C GLY A 25 6.29 -8.22 -0.07
N ALA A 26 6.31 -6.89 -0.17
CA ALA A 26 7.38 -6.08 0.44
C ALA A 26 7.34 -6.04 1.98
N GLY A 27 6.28 -6.54 2.60
CA GLY A 27 6.16 -6.54 4.07
C GLY A 27 5.68 -5.22 4.66
N LYS A 28 4.96 -4.40 3.89
CA LYS A 28 4.37 -3.14 4.36
C LYS A 28 3.61 -3.29 5.69
N GLY A 29 2.74 -4.28 5.79
CA GLY A 29 1.98 -4.54 7.02
C GLY A 29 2.85 -4.92 8.22
N TYR A 30 4.00 -5.57 8.00
CA TYR A 30 4.97 -5.85 9.06
C TYR A 30 5.64 -4.56 9.55
N VAL A 31 6.03 -3.68 8.62
CA VAL A 31 6.61 -2.37 8.94
C VAL A 31 5.61 -1.50 9.70
N LEU A 32 4.34 -1.46 9.28
CA LEU A 32 3.29 -0.71 9.98
C LEU A 32 3.08 -1.19 11.42
N LYS A 33 3.07 -2.51 11.65
CA LYS A 33 2.96 -3.07 13.01
C LYS A 33 4.14 -2.67 13.90
N GLY A 34 5.34 -2.59 13.33
CA GLY A 34 6.54 -2.17 14.06
C GLY A 34 6.60 -0.67 14.40
N LEU A 35 5.75 0.14 13.77
CA LEU A 35 5.69 1.59 13.99
C LEU A 35 4.65 2.03 15.03
N ASP A 36 3.92 1.07 15.64
CA ASP A 36 2.84 1.33 16.62
C ASP A 36 1.86 2.42 16.16
N LEU A 37 1.41 2.30 14.91
CA LEU A 37 0.44 3.21 14.29
C LEU A 37 -1.02 2.74 14.51
N SER A 38 -1.28 2.00 15.59
CA SER A 38 -2.57 1.37 15.89
C SER A 38 -3.75 2.33 15.97
N ASN A 39 -3.49 3.60 16.26
CA ASN A 39 -4.51 4.65 16.37
C ASN A 39 -4.75 5.42 15.07
N ILE A 40 -4.03 5.09 13.98
CA ILE A 40 -4.19 5.76 12.70
C ILE A 40 -5.00 4.88 11.75
N LYS A 41 -6.04 5.46 11.15
CA LYS A 41 -6.89 4.78 10.19
C LYS A 41 -6.09 4.34 8.97
N VAL A 42 -6.16 3.05 8.63
CA VAL A 42 -5.53 2.49 7.43
C VAL A 42 -6.58 2.25 6.37
N LEU A 43 -6.48 2.93 5.25
CA LEU A 43 -7.32 2.79 4.08
C LEU A 43 -6.63 1.89 3.06
N ASN A 44 -7.26 0.76 2.72
CA ASN A 44 -6.70 -0.24 1.82
C ASN A 44 -7.80 -0.81 0.91
N VAL A 45 -7.67 -0.57 -0.40
CA VAL A 45 -8.62 -1.09 -1.40
C VAL A 45 -8.61 -2.62 -1.48
N ASP A 46 -7.47 -3.26 -1.19
CA ASP A 46 -7.33 -4.71 -1.27
C ASP A 46 -8.20 -5.43 -0.24
N ASN A 47 -8.36 -4.87 0.96
CA ASN A 47 -9.27 -5.41 1.98
C ASN A 47 -10.71 -5.38 1.50
N ARG A 48 -11.17 -4.25 0.95
CA ARG A 48 -12.50 -4.12 0.35
C ARG A 48 -12.71 -5.11 -0.78
N TYR A 49 -11.71 -5.27 -1.65
CA TYR A 49 -11.76 -6.24 -2.74
C TYR A 49 -11.91 -7.68 -2.26
N VAL A 50 -11.12 -8.11 -1.28
CA VAL A 50 -11.22 -9.45 -0.68
C VAL A 50 -12.59 -9.68 -0.06
N ASP A 51 -13.14 -8.70 0.65
CA ASP A 51 -14.47 -8.82 1.25
C ASP A 51 -15.57 -8.92 0.19
N ASN A 52 -15.48 -8.15 -0.90
CA ASN A 52 -16.43 -8.22 -2.01
C ASN A 52 -16.35 -9.58 -2.75
N LEU A 53 -15.15 -10.14 -2.92
CA LEU A 53 -14.99 -11.48 -3.50
C LEU A 53 -15.63 -12.56 -2.63
N LYS A 54 -15.43 -12.49 -1.31
CA LYS A 54 -16.07 -13.43 -0.37
C LYS A 54 -17.59 -13.33 -0.41
N GLN A 55 -18.14 -12.12 -0.43
CA GLN A 55 -19.59 -11.89 -0.55
C GLN A 55 -20.16 -12.43 -1.86
N ALA A 56 -19.40 -12.35 -2.95
CA ALA A 56 -19.78 -12.88 -4.26
C ALA A 56 -19.52 -14.39 -4.40
N ASN A 57 -19.01 -15.07 -3.35
CA ASN A 57 -18.57 -16.46 -3.38
C ASN A 57 -17.55 -16.77 -4.50
N VAL A 58 -16.64 -15.82 -4.78
CA VAL A 58 -15.57 -15.98 -5.76
C VAL A 58 -14.30 -16.42 -5.07
N SER A 59 -13.58 -17.37 -5.68
CA SER A 59 -12.30 -17.85 -5.16
C SER A 59 -11.26 -16.73 -5.05
N LEU A 60 -10.49 -16.75 -3.97
CA LEU A 60 -9.33 -15.86 -3.78
C LEU A 60 -8.07 -16.36 -4.52
N ASP A 61 -8.11 -17.54 -5.12
CA ASP A 61 -7.08 -18.01 -6.05
C ASP A 61 -7.23 -17.36 -7.42
N LEU A 62 -6.74 -16.11 -7.51
CA LEU A 62 -6.86 -15.32 -8.73
C LEU A 62 -5.97 -15.83 -9.88
N LYS A 63 -5.05 -16.76 -9.61
CA LYS A 63 -4.21 -17.37 -10.65
C LYS A 63 -5.02 -18.32 -11.53
N ASN A 64 -5.94 -19.08 -10.91
CA ASN A 64 -6.69 -20.16 -11.55
C ASN A 64 -8.16 -19.78 -11.81
N SER A 65 -8.46 -18.50 -11.96
CA SER A 65 -9.82 -17.99 -12.14
C SER A 65 -10.45 -18.44 -13.46
N SER A 66 -11.68 -18.91 -13.40
CA SER A 66 -12.53 -19.14 -14.58
C SER A 66 -12.86 -17.81 -15.30
N PRO A 67 -13.29 -17.84 -16.58
CA PRO A 67 -13.78 -16.64 -17.28
C PRO A 67 -14.96 -15.97 -16.56
N GLU A 68 -15.87 -16.75 -15.98
CA GLU A 68 -17.00 -16.24 -15.20
C GLU A 68 -16.52 -15.55 -13.92
N ASP A 69 -15.58 -16.16 -13.18
CA ASP A 69 -15.01 -15.56 -11.98
C ASP A 69 -14.27 -14.26 -12.28
N ARG A 70 -13.57 -14.17 -13.42
CA ARG A 70 -12.90 -12.91 -13.84
C ARG A 70 -13.88 -11.75 -14.00
N SER A 71 -15.08 -12.01 -14.54
CA SER A 71 -16.12 -11.01 -14.65
C SER A 71 -16.59 -10.55 -13.26
N LYS A 72 -16.85 -11.48 -12.35
CA LYS A 72 -17.22 -11.18 -10.96
C LYS A 72 -16.09 -10.44 -10.22
N GLN A 73 -14.83 -10.82 -10.45
CA GLN A 73 -13.65 -10.15 -9.90
C GLN A 73 -13.55 -8.69 -10.37
N ALA A 74 -13.82 -8.42 -11.65
CA ALA A 74 -13.82 -7.05 -12.18
C ALA A 74 -14.91 -6.18 -11.54
N ILE A 75 -16.11 -6.73 -11.33
CA ILE A 75 -17.22 -6.05 -10.63
C ILE A 75 -16.83 -5.78 -9.17
N ALA A 76 -16.30 -6.79 -8.46
CA ALA A 76 -15.87 -6.66 -7.07
C ALA A 76 -14.76 -5.61 -6.90
N MET A 77 -13.82 -5.54 -7.83
CA MET A 77 -12.76 -4.53 -7.82
C MET A 77 -13.32 -3.12 -8.10
N SER A 78 -14.25 -2.99 -9.07
CA SER A 78 -14.90 -1.71 -9.36
C SER A 78 -15.65 -1.17 -8.14
N GLN A 79 -16.37 -2.04 -7.43
CA GLN A 79 -17.07 -1.66 -6.20
C GLN A 79 -16.07 -1.29 -5.08
N ALA A 80 -15.00 -2.08 -4.90
CA ALA A 80 -13.97 -1.82 -3.91
C ALA A 80 -13.31 -0.44 -4.11
N ASN A 81 -13.05 -0.06 -5.37
CA ASN A 81 -12.51 1.27 -5.67
C ASN A 81 -13.49 2.39 -5.28
N LYS A 82 -14.78 2.26 -5.61
CA LYS A 82 -15.79 3.27 -5.24
C LYS A 82 -15.92 3.43 -3.72
N ASP A 83 -15.95 2.32 -2.99
CA ASP A 83 -16.02 2.33 -1.53
C ASP A 83 -14.77 2.95 -0.92
N PHE A 84 -13.60 2.64 -1.49
CA PHE A 84 -12.32 3.21 -1.07
C PHE A 84 -12.26 4.73 -1.32
N ASP A 85 -12.65 5.19 -2.50
CA ASP A 85 -12.68 6.62 -2.84
C ASP A 85 -13.59 7.38 -1.86
N LYS A 86 -14.76 6.81 -1.54
CA LYS A 86 -15.66 7.38 -0.53
C LYS A 86 -15.03 7.42 0.86
N ASP A 87 -14.36 6.34 1.29
CA ASP A 87 -13.67 6.30 2.60
C ASP A 87 -12.59 7.39 2.68
N VAL A 88 -11.86 7.61 1.59
CA VAL A 88 -10.83 8.68 1.49
C VAL A 88 -11.49 10.06 1.61
N GLU A 89 -12.54 10.32 0.83
CA GLU A 89 -13.28 11.60 0.90
C GLU A 89 -13.83 11.87 2.30
N ASP A 90 -14.49 10.89 2.92
CA ASP A 90 -15.07 11.05 4.24
C ASP A 90 -13.99 11.29 5.31
N THR A 91 -12.82 10.64 5.18
CA THR A 91 -11.67 10.84 6.06
C THR A 91 -11.06 12.26 5.90
N ILE A 92 -10.97 12.74 4.65
CA ILE A 92 -10.49 14.09 4.36
C ILE A 92 -11.46 15.14 4.93
N LYS A 93 -12.77 14.96 4.77
CA LYS A 93 -13.81 15.86 5.35
C LYS A 93 -13.74 15.92 6.87
N ALA A 94 -13.47 14.78 7.51
CA ALA A 94 -13.33 14.69 8.96
C ALA A 94 -11.98 15.23 9.48
N LYS A 95 -11.03 15.59 8.61
CA LYS A 95 -9.67 16.02 8.96
C LYS A 95 -8.91 14.98 9.83
N GLU A 96 -9.21 13.70 9.67
CA GLU A 96 -8.52 12.62 10.36
C GLU A 96 -7.17 12.32 9.70
N SER A 97 -6.14 12.02 10.50
CA SER A 97 -4.88 11.48 9.98
C SER A 97 -5.07 10.03 9.54
N PHE A 98 -4.47 9.63 8.42
CA PHE A 98 -4.65 8.30 7.87
C PHE A 98 -3.44 7.80 7.08
N ILE A 99 -3.46 6.49 6.81
CA ILE A 99 -2.49 5.79 5.99
C ILE A 99 -3.20 5.24 4.75
N LEU A 100 -2.69 5.55 3.57
CA LEU A 100 -3.10 4.93 2.31
C LEU A 100 -2.20 3.73 2.03
N ASP A 101 -2.70 2.53 2.29
CA ASP A 101 -1.95 1.28 2.03
C ASP A 101 -2.16 0.83 0.59
N GLY A 102 -1.18 1.14 -0.22
CA GLY A 102 -1.13 0.78 -1.62
C GLY A 102 0.28 0.39 -2.06
N THR A 103 0.50 0.32 -3.36
CA THR A 103 1.83 0.06 -3.93
C THR A 103 2.54 1.33 -4.37
N ALA A 104 1.80 2.40 -4.63
CA ALA A 104 2.27 3.62 -5.27
C ALA A 104 3.08 3.33 -6.56
N ALA A 105 2.64 2.35 -7.36
CA ALA A 105 3.33 1.93 -8.58
C ALA A 105 3.19 2.95 -9.73
N SER A 106 2.19 3.83 -9.69
CA SER A 106 2.00 4.89 -10.68
C SER A 106 2.50 6.23 -10.12
N TYR A 107 3.65 6.67 -10.58
CA TYR A 107 4.22 7.96 -10.17
C TYR A 107 3.23 9.12 -10.41
N LYS A 108 2.66 9.21 -11.60
CA LYS A 108 1.70 10.26 -11.95
C LYS A 108 0.53 10.34 -10.97
N LYS A 109 -0.15 9.21 -10.71
CA LYS A 109 -1.27 9.16 -9.76
C LYS A 109 -0.86 9.52 -8.33
N THR A 110 0.35 9.15 -7.92
CA THR A 110 0.85 9.49 -6.59
C THR A 110 1.16 10.97 -6.45
N VAL A 111 1.67 11.62 -7.51
CA VAL A 111 1.86 13.08 -7.54
C VAL A 111 0.50 13.80 -7.45
N GLU A 112 -0.48 13.39 -8.25
CA GLU A 112 -1.83 13.94 -8.24
C GLU A 112 -2.44 13.82 -6.83
N LEU A 113 -2.43 12.63 -6.25
CA LEU A 113 -2.93 12.38 -4.90
C LEU A 113 -2.21 13.21 -3.82
N LYS A 114 -0.88 13.32 -3.91
CA LYS A 114 -0.11 14.17 -2.98
C LYS A 114 -0.59 15.62 -3.03
N ASN A 115 -0.73 16.16 -4.23
CA ASN A 115 -1.17 17.54 -4.43
C ASN A 115 -2.59 17.76 -3.89
N GLU A 116 -3.53 16.86 -4.19
CA GLU A 116 -4.91 16.91 -3.67
C GLU A 116 -4.96 16.90 -2.14
N LEU A 117 -4.12 16.08 -1.50
CA LEU A 117 -4.04 16.02 -0.05
C LEU A 117 -3.42 17.28 0.56
N GLU A 118 -2.39 17.85 -0.06
CA GLU A 118 -1.78 19.10 0.37
C GLU A 118 -2.76 20.29 0.21
N GLU A 119 -3.50 20.34 -0.90
CA GLU A 119 -4.57 21.34 -1.13
C GLU A 119 -5.70 21.19 -0.10
N ALA A 120 -6.00 19.94 0.33
CA ALA A 120 -6.93 19.67 1.41
C ALA A 120 -6.36 20.00 2.81
N GLY A 121 -5.12 20.50 2.91
CA GLY A 121 -4.48 20.93 4.14
C GLY A 121 -3.77 19.86 4.94
N TYR A 122 -3.43 18.72 4.32
CA TYR A 122 -2.65 17.66 4.95
C TYR A 122 -1.14 17.90 4.82
N GLU A 123 -0.40 17.49 5.84
CA GLU A 123 1.02 17.20 5.70
C GLU A 123 1.18 15.77 5.15
N VAL A 124 1.83 15.61 3.97
CA VAL A 124 1.86 14.33 3.24
C VAL A 124 3.24 13.69 3.33
N PHE A 125 3.26 12.45 3.78
CA PHE A 125 4.47 11.63 3.92
C PHE A 125 4.44 10.45 2.96
N MET A 126 5.64 9.99 2.56
CA MET A 126 5.84 8.71 1.88
C MET A 126 6.58 7.75 2.80
N LEU A 127 5.98 6.58 3.05
CA LEU A 127 6.69 5.45 3.65
C LEU A 127 6.97 4.41 2.56
N TYR A 128 8.20 4.37 2.10
CA TYR A 128 8.65 3.47 1.04
C TYR A 128 9.25 2.20 1.66
N VAL A 129 8.66 1.05 1.35
CA VAL A 129 9.14 -0.25 1.82
C VAL A 129 9.77 -0.99 0.63
N TYR A 130 11.09 -1.04 0.63
CA TYR A 130 11.86 -1.78 -0.38
C TYR A 130 11.95 -3.27 -0.02
N THR A 131 11.93 -4.12 -1.03
CA THR A 131 12.27 -5.54 -0.93
C THR A 131 12.90 -5.99 -2.25
N ASP A 132 13.74 -7.04 -2.20
CA ASP A 132 14.22 -7.68 -3.42
C ASP A 132 13.09 -8.48 -4.11
N LEU A 133 13.26 -8.71 -5.43
CA LEU A 133 12.25 -9.38 -6.24
C LEU A 133 12.00 -10.82 -5.79
N GLU A 134 13.06 -11.55 -5.43
CA GLU A 134 12.96 -12.94 -4.99
C GLU A 134 12.08 -13.05 -3.74
N ARG A 135 12.34 -12.20 -2.76
CA ARG A 135 11.55 -12.13 -1.53
C ARG A 135 10.11 -11.70 -1.82
N SER A 136 9.90 -10.72 -2.70
CA SER A 136 8.58 -10.28 -3.14
C SER A 136 7.75 -11.43 -3.70
N LEU A 137 8.32 -12.22 -4.62
CA LEU A 137 7.68 -13.39 -5.22
C LEU A 137 7.40 -14.48 -4.18
N LYS A 138 8.38 -14.80 -3.34
CA LYS A 138 8.24 -15.80 -2.28
C LYS A 138 7.17 -15.42 -1.28
N GLN A 139 7.17 -14.20 -0.78
CA GLN A 139 6.19 -13.75 0.20
C GLN A 139 4.77 -13.69 -0.39
N ASN A 140 4.63 -13.34 -1.68
CA ASN A 140 3.35 -13.40 -2.35
C ASN A 140 2.80 -14.84 -2.44
N GLN A 141 3.66 -15.84 -2.70
CA GLN A 141 3.27 -17.24 -2.70
C GLN A 141 2.95 -17.75 -1.29
N ASP A 142 3.86 -17.54 -0.33
CA ASP A 142 3.71 -17.95 1.07
C ASP A 142 2.43 -17.41 1.71
N ARG A 143 2.05 -16.19 1.34
CA ARG A 143 0.86 -15.52 1.86
C ARG A 143 -0.42 -16.28 1.56
N PHE A 144 -0.61 -16.74 0.33
CA PHE A 144 -1.76 -17.56 -0.06
C PHE A 144 -1.73 -18.92 0.62
N GLU A 145 -0.59 -19.61 0.58
CA GLU A 145 -0.43 -20.95 1.15
C GLU A 145 -0.62 -20.94 2.67
N LYS A 146 0.06 -20.07 3.39
CA LYS A 146 0.00 -19.97 4.87
C LYS A 146 -1.34 -19.46 5.38
N SER A 147 -2.08 -18.71 4.58
CA SER A 147 -3.44 -18.30 4.94
C SER A 147 -4.48 -19.39 4.78
N GLY A 148 -4.10 -20.57 4.22
CA GLY A 148 -5.04 -21.62 3.87
C GLY A 148 -6.06 -21.18 2.81
N GLY A 149 -5.61 -20.33 1.87
CA GLY A 149 -6.45 -19.77 0.79
C GLY A 149 -7.36 -18.62 1.23
N LYS A 150 -7.19 -18.09 2.44
CA LYS A 150 -7.98 -16.95 2.95
C LYS A 150 -7.51 -15.59 2.47
N ASP A 151 -6.33 -15.53 1.86
CA ASP A 151 -5.79 -14.34 1.22
C ASP A 151 -5.62 -14.58 -0.29
N ARG A 152 -5.56 -13.51 -1.08
CA ARG A 152 -5.48 -13.64 -2.55
C ARG A 152 -4.08 -14.01 -3.02
N SER A 153 -4.01 -14.83 -4.08
CA SER A 153 -2.79 -15.06 -4.83
C SER A 153 -2.67 -14.06 -5.99
N LEU A 154 -1.48 -13.54 -6.23
CA LEU A 154 -1.20 -12.73 -7.42
C LEU A 154 -0.35 -13.51 -8.41
N MET A 155 -0.61 -13.33 -9.71
CA MET A 155 0.24 -13.89 -10.76
C MET A 155 1.67 -13.33 -10.65
N PRO A 156 2.71 -14.15 -10.78
CA PRO A 156 4.11 -13.69 -10.71
C PRO A 156 4.42 -12.53 -11.67
N ALA A 157 3.82 -12.52 -12.85
CA ALA A 157 3.97 -11.43 -13.82
C ALA A 157 3.45 -10.07 -13.29
N ILE A 158 2.37 -10.08 -12.49
CA ILE A 158 1.83 -8.87 -11.85
C ILE A 158 2.79 -8.40 -10.75
N VAL A 159 3.31 -9.33 -9.94
CA VAL A 159 4.30 -9.01 -8.91
C VAL A 159 5.54 -8.38 -9.52
N LEU A 160 6.11 -8.99 -10.57
CA LEU A 160 7.28 -8.49 -11.29
C LEU A 160 7.03 -7.09 -11.89
N SER A 161 5.92 -6.92 -12.60
CA SER A 161 5.57 -5.62 -13.20
C SER A 161 5.42 -4.52 -12.15
N THR A 162 4.78 -4.83 -11.02
CA THR A 162 4.60 -3.87 -9.93
C THR A 162 5.92 -3.57 -9.23
N TRP A 163 6.73 -4.60 -8.98
CA TRP A 163 8.05 -4.45 -8.37
C TRP A 163 8.95 -3.53 -9.20
N ASN A 164 9.02 -3.74 -10.51
CA ASN A 164 9.79 -2.88 -11.43
C ASN A 164 9.35 -1.41 -11.34
N LYS A 165 8.05 -1.14 -11.40
CA LYS A 165 7.50 0.23 -11.32
C LYS A 165 7.82 0.90 -9.99
N VAL A 166 7.62 0.16 -8.88
CA VAL A 166 7.89 0.67 -7.53
C VAL A 166 9.38 0.98 -7.37
N THR A 167 10.27 0.08 -7.81
CA THR A 167 11.72 0.28 -7.71
C THR A 167 12.20 1.47 -8.55
N GLN A 168 11.68 1.62 -9.77
CA GLN A 168 11.98 2.78 -10.62
C GLN A 168 11.51 4.11 -10.01
N ASN A 169 10.45 4.09 -9.20
CA ASN A 169 9.90 5.28 -8.56
C ASN A 169 10.64 5.70 -7.28
N HIS A 170 11.59 4.91 -6.75
CA HIS A 170 12.28 5.21 -5.50
C HIS A 170 12.93 6.61 -5.51
N LYS A 171 13.84 6.85 -6.47
CA LYS A 171 14.50 8.16 -6.59
C LYS A 171 13.51 9.30 -6.88
N PRO A 172 12.59 9.19 -7.87
CA PRO A 172 11.54 10.18 -8.07
C PRO A 172 10.73 10.50 -6.81
N TYR A 173 10.37 9.52 -6.00
CA TYR A 173 9.65 9.78 -4.74
C TYR A 173 10.52 10.45 -3.68
N LYS A 174 11.78 10.05 -3.56
CA LYS A 174 12.72 10.73 -2.66
C LYS A 174 12.84 12.23 -2.99
N ASP A 175 12.96 12.54 -4.28
CA ASP A 175 13.06 13.92 -4.76
C ASP A 175 11.74 14.71 -4.55
N LEU A 176 10.57 14.05 -4.71
CA LEU A 176 9.24 14.63 -4.57
C LEU A 176 8.85 14.91 -3.11
N PHE A 177 9.09 13.96 -2.20
CA PHE A 177 8.69 14.06 -0.80
C PHE A 177 9.75 14.66 0.11
N LYS A 178 11.00 14.72 -0.34
CA LYS A 178 12.14 15.33 0.39
C LYS A 178 12.23 14.84 1.85
N ASP A 179 12.09 15.76 2.81
CA ASP A 179 12.18 15.45 4.24
C ASP A 179 11.03 14.57 4.74
N ASN A 180 9.91 14.52 4.00
CA ASN A 180 8.76 13.68 4.28
C ASN A 180 8.86 12.28 3.62
N PHE A 181 10.04 11.92 3.07
CA PHE A 181 10.32 10.59 2.53
C PHE A 181 11.04 9.70 3.56
N VAL A 182 10.41 8.59 3.92
CA VAL A 182 11.02 7.57 4.78
C VAL A 182 11.13 6.27 4.00
N SER A 183 12.33 5.69 3.95
CA SER A 183 12.60 4.43 3.27
C SER A 183 13.03 3.36 4.27
N VAL A 184 12.45 2.15 4.15
CA VAL A 184 12.75 0.98 4.99
C VAL A 184 13.06 -0.21 4.10
N ALA A 185 14.23 -0.86 4.30
CA ALA A 185 14.54 -2.13 3.65
C ALA A 185 13.96 -3.31 4.41
N ASN A 186 13.28 -4.17 3.67
CA ASN A 186 12.85 -5.48 4.13
C ASN A 186 13.41 -6.53 3.17
N THR A 187 14.74 -6.70 3.18
CA THR A 187 15.48 -7.63 2.31
C THR A 187 15.90 -8.89 3.07
N LEU A 188 16.29 -9.94 2.35
CA LEU A 188 16.82 -11.17 2.95
C LEU A 188 18.25 -11.01 3.47
N LYS A 189 18.95 -10.00 2.99
CA LYS A 189 20.28 -9.59 3.46
C LYS A 189 20.11 -8.32 4.27
N ASP A 190 20.89 -8.16 5.34
CA ASP A 190 20.98 -6.92 6.13
C ASP A 190 21.60 -5.76 5.32
N GLU A 191 21.15 -5.58 4.10
CA GLU A 191 21.57 -4.48 3.23
C GLU A 191 20.99 -3.18 3.79
N LYS A 192 21.87 -2.37 4.35
CA LYS A 192 21.50 -1.01 4.73
C LYS A 192 21.14 -0.22 3.47
N ILE A 193 19.95 0.38 3.45
CA ILE A 193 19.44 1.22 2.33
C ILE A 193 20.29 2.53 2.15
N ASN A 194 21.50 2.59 2.53
CA ASN A 194 22.28 3.80 2.35
C ASN A 194 22.78 4.01 0.91
N ASP A 195 22.56 3.02 0.01
CA ASP A 195 23.14 2.99 -1.35
C ASP A 195 22.09 2.89 -2.48
N LEU A 196 20.81 3.21 -2.22
CA LEU A 196 19.77 3.28 -3.26
C LEU A 196 19.44 4.71 -3.67
#